data_65c31004c4828bff94101d8e1ef9d550
#
_entry.id   65c31004c4828bff94101d8e1ef9d550
#
_cell.length_a   1.000
_cell.length_b   1.000
_cell.length_c   1.000
_cell.angle_alpha   90.00
_cell.angle_beta   90.00
_cell.angle_gamma   90.00
#
_symmetry.space_group_name_H-M   'P 1'
#
loop_
_entity.id
_entity.type
_entity.pdbx_description
1 polymer ?
#
loop_
_entity_poly.entity_id
_entity_poly.type
_entity_poly.pdbx_seq_one_letter_code
_entity_poly.pdbx_strand_id
1 'polypeptide(L)' 'SNILKLEAIIGRRIAGEMAMNDINQAHVAEILHISQPTLSQKISGRIRFSAQEIAILSDLFDVSADFLLGKSD' A
#
# COMPACT_ATOMS: atom_id res chain seq x y z
N SER A 1 12.52 10.01 -10.83
CA SER A 1 11.50 11.04 -11.08
C SER A 1 10.56 11.17 -9.88
N ASN A 2 9.76 12.23 -9.87
CA ASN A 2 8.79 12.45 -8.79
C ASN A 2 7.75 11.33 -8.71
N ILE A 3 7.39 10.74 -9.85
CA ILE A 3 6.44 9.63 -9.88
C ILE A 3 7.02 8.40 -9.18
N LEU A 4 8.28 8.08 -9.44
CA LEU A 4 8.93 6.94 -8.79
C LEU A 4 9.07 7.16 -7.29
N LYS A 5 9.37 8.40 -6.86
CA LYS A 5 9.45 8.73 -5.44
C LYS A 5 8.09 8.59 -4.76
N LEU A 6 7.02 9.02 -5.42
CA LEU A 6 5.67 8.89 -4.89
C LEU A 6 5.31 7.42 -4.68
N GLU A 7 5.54 6.56 -5.67
CA GLU A 7 5.25 5.14 -5.56
C GLU A 7 6.04 4.50 -4.43
N ALA A 8 7.32 4.90 -4.25
CA ALA A 8 8.14 4.38 -3.16
C ALA A 8 7.59 4.82 -1.80
N ILE A 9 7.11 6.06 -1.68
CA ILE A 9 6.50 6.55 -0.43
C ILE A 9 5.25 5.75 -0.11
N ILE A 10 4.37 5.55 -1.09
CA ILE A 10 3.13 4.79 -0.91
C ILE A 10 3.44 3.37 -0.43
N GLY A 11 4.34 2.68 -1.12
CA GLY A 11 4.73 1.33 -0.74
C GLY A 11 5.30 1.25 0.67
N ARG A 12 6.14 2.21 1.04
CA ARG A 12 6.75 2.26 2.37
C ARG A 12 5.70 2.48 3.46
N ARG A 13 4.73 3.37 3.23
CA ARG A 13 3.68 3.62 4.22
C ARG A 13 2.77 2.42 4.38
N ILE A 14 2.43 1.75 3.28
CA ILE A 14 1.63 0.52 3.35
C ILE A 14 2.40 -0.57 4.10
N ALA A 15 3.68 -0.77 3.78
CA ALA A 15 4.50 -1.76 4.49
C ALA A 15 4.60 -1.44 5.98
N GLY A 16 4.73 -0.16 6.33
CA GLY A 16 4.76 0.28 7.72
C GLY A 16 3.46 -0.05 8.47
N GLU A 17 2.32 0.21 7.83
CA GLU A 17 1.02 -0.10 8.43
C GLU A 17 0.82 -1.61 8.58
N MET A 18 1.29 -2.40 7.61
CA MET A 18 1.25 -3.85 7.72
C MET A 18 2.04 -4.32 8.94
N ALA A 19 3.24 -3.78 9.13
CA ALA A 19 4.07 -4.14 10.28
C ALA A 19 3.40 -3.73 11.60
N MET A 20 2.87 -2.51 11.69
CA MET A 20 2.22 -2.01 12.89
C MET A 20 0.97 -2.80 13.27
N ASN A 21 0.24 -3.28 12.27
CA ASN A 21 -1.00 -4.02 12.49
C ASN A 21 -0.79 -5.53 12.47
N ASP A 22 0.45 -5.98 12.31
CA ASP A 22 0.80 -7.42 12.25
C ASP A 22 -0.01 -8.16 11.18
N ILE A 23 -0.10 -7.56 10.00
CA ILE A 23 -0.79 -8.15 8.84
C ILE A 23 0.26 -8.46 7.79
N ASN A 24 0.30 -9.71 7.33
CA ASN A 24 1.30 -10.13 6.35
C ASN A 24 0.85 -9.92 4.90
N GLN A 25 1.79 -10.05 3.96
CA GLN A 25 1.51 -9.85 2.55
C GLN A 25 0.48 -10.82 2.00
N ALA A 26 0.49 -12.07 2.43
CA ALA A 26 -0.47 -13.06 1.97
C ALA A 26 -1.90 -12.62 2.28
N HIS A 27 -2.13 -12.09 3.47
CA HIS A 27 -3.45 -11.64 3.89
C HIS A 27 -3.88 -10.39 3.12
N VAL A 28 -2.99 -9.42 2.96
CA VAL A 28 -3.31 -8.20 2.20
C VAL A 28 -3.59 -8.53 0.73
N ALA A 29 -2.79 -9.42 0.13
CA ALA A 29 -3.02 -9.83 -1.25
C ALA A 29 -4.39 -10.48 -1.42
N GLU A 30 -4.80 -11.30 -0.45
CA GLU A 30 -6.13 -11.92 -0.45
C GLU A 30 -7.23 -10.86 -0.38
N ILE A 31 -7.09 -9.87 0.50
CA ILE A 31 -8.06 -8.77 0.64
C ILE A 31 -8.19 -8.00 -0.67
N LEU A 32 -7.07 -7.74 -1.35
CA LEU A 32 -7.06 -6.98 -2.60
C LEU A 32 -7.37 -7.84 -3.83
N HIS A 33 -7.53 -9.15 -3.67
CA HIS A 33 -7.78 -10.10 -4.78
C HIS A 33 -6.66 -10.05 -5.82
N ILE A 34 -5.42 -9.97 -5.37
CA ILE A 34 -4.24 -10.02 -6.24
C ILE A 34 -3.27 -11.09 -5.72
N SER A 35 -2.32 -11.49 -6.55
CA SER A 35 -1.31 -12.43 -6.13
C SER A 35 -0.31 -11.78 -5.19
N GLN A 36 0.34 -12.59 -4.34
CA GLN A 36 1.35 -12.07 -3.44
C GLN A 36 2.55 -11.46 -4.17
N PRO A 37 3.06 -12.05 -5.27
CA PRO A 37 4.10 -11.40 -6.07
C PRO A 37 3.67 -10.04 -6.64
N THR A 38 2.41 -9.91 -7.07
CA THR A 38 1.90 -8.62 -7.55
C THR A 38 1.90 -7.58 -6.42
N LEU A 39 1.45 -7.96 -5.22
CA LEU A 39 1.49 -7.07 -4.07
C LEU A 39 2.92 -6.64 -3.75
N SER A 40 3.85 -7.58 -3.76
CA SER A 40 5.26 -7.27 -3.50
C SER A 40 5.80 -6.23 -4.49
N GLN A 41 5.43 -6.35 -5.77
CA GLN A 41 5.83 -5.36 -6.79
C GLN A 41 5.16 -4.00 -6.58
N LYS A 42 3.93 -3.97 -6.08
CA LYS A 42 3.26 -2.72 -5.73
C LYS A 42 3.94 -2.04 -4.54
N ILE A 43 4.28 -2.81 -3.53
CA ILE A 43 4.97 -2.28 -2.35
C ILE A 43 6.36 -1.74 -2.72
N SER A 44 7.06 -2.38 -3.64
CA SER A 44 8.37 -1.92 -4.09
C SER A 44 8.31 -0.71 -5.03
N GLY A 45 7.11 -0.33 -5.49
CA GLY A 45 6.91 0.80 -6.38
C GLY A 45 7.01 0.46 -7.86
N ARG A 46 7.19 -0.82 -8.22
CA ARG A 46 7.26 -1.23 -9.63
C ARG A 46 5.91 -1.20 -10.33
N ILE A 47 4.85 -1.51 -9.60
CA ILE A 47 3.48 -1.48 -10.09
C ILE A 47 2.71 -0.52 -9.19
N ARG A 48 1.86 0.32 -9.79
CA ARG A 48 1.08 1.29 -9.03
C ARG A 48 -0.05 0.61 -8.30
N PHE A 49 -0.32 1.09 -7.08
CA PHE A 49 -1.60 0.78 -6.43
C PHE A 49 -2.70 1.54 -7.16
N SER A 50 -3.85 0.89 -7.35
CA SER A 50 -5.02 1.58 -7.87
C SER A 50 -5.66 2.46 -6.79
N ALA A 51 -6.48 3.42 -7.21
CA ALA A 51 -7.24 4.24 -6.28
C ALA A 51 -8.14 3.38 -5.38
N GLN A 52 -8.75 2.34 -5.97
CA GLN A 52 -9.60 1.43 -5.22
C GLN A 52 -8.82 0.67 -4.17
N GLU A 53 -7.61 0.20 -4.50
CA GLU A 53 -6.77 -0.49 -3.54
C GLU A 53 -6.36 0.43 -2.39
N ILE A 54 -6.02 1.69 -2.68
CA ILE A 54 -5.70 2.66 -1.64
C ILE A 54 -6.90 2.88 -0.72
N ALA A 55 -8.11 2.97 -1.27
CA ALA A 55 -9.32 3.12 -0.47
C ALA A 55 -9.53 1.93 0.46
N ILE A 56 -9.36 0.70 -0.06
CA ILE A 56 -9.50 -0.52 0.73
C ILE A 56 -8.46 -0.55 1.85
N LEU A 57 -7.21 -0.21 1.54
CA LEU A 57 -6.13 -0.26 2.52
C LEU A 57 -6.28 0.84 3.58
N SER A 58 -6.78 2.02 3.21
CA SER A 58 -7.04 3.07 4.20
C SER A 58 -8.09 2.60 5.21
N ASP A 59 -9.12 1.90 4.77
CA ASP A 59 -10.12 1.34 5.66
C ASP A 59 -9.53 0.22 6.52
N LEU A 60 -8.75 -0.67 5.91
CA LEU A 60 -8.15 -1.80 6.62
C LEU A 60 -7.24 -1.34 7.76
N PHE A 61 -6.41 -0.33 7.51
CA PHE A 61 -5.44 0.17 8.49
C PHE A 61 -5.99 1.30 9.35
N ASP A 62 -7.20 1.76 9.08
CA ASP A 62 -7.83 2.90 9.78
C ASP A 62 -6.94 4.15 9.71
N VAL A 63 -6.44 4.45 8.52
CA VAL A 63 -5.69 5.66 8.22
C VAL A 63 -6.31 6.34 7.01
N SER A 64 -6.01 7.63 6.81
CA SER A 64 -6.54 8.34 5.65
C SER A 64 -5.84 7.90 4.37
N ALA A 65 -6.54 8.02 3.24
CA ALA A 65 -5.90 7.82 1.94
C ALA A 65 -4.77 8.83 1.73
N ASP A 66 -4.95 10.07 2.20
CA ASP A 66 -3.91 11.10 2.11
C ASP A 66 -2.63 10.65 2.81
N PHE A 67 -2.74 10.01 3.96
CA PHE A 67 -1.57 9.46 4.65
C PHE A 67 -0.86 8.43 3.77
N LEU A 68 -1.60 7.47 3.21
CA LEU A 68 -1.00 6.43 2.37
C LEU A 68 -0.37 7.02 1.11
N LEU A 69 -0.94 8.10 0.58
CA LEU A 69 -0.43 8.77 -0.61
C LEU A 69 0.73 9.72 -0.33
N GLY A 70 1.15 9.84 0.94
CA GLY A 70 2.26 10.72 1.30
C GLY A 70 1.89 12.20 1.35
N LYS A 71 0.60 12.53 1.44
CA LYS A 71 0.11 13.91 1.44
C LYS A 71 -0.16 14.45 2.83
N SER A 72 -0.11 13.60 3.84
CA SER A 72 -0.24 14.00 5.25
C SER A 72 0.64 13.11 6.11
N ASP A 73 0.86 13.52 7.34
CA ASP A 73 1.69 12.75 8.29
C ASP A 73 0.84 11.63 8.97
#